data_3c612ff9285b5beccb79a7981f431ba4
#
_entry.id   3c612ff9285b5beccb79a7981f431ba4
#
_cell.length_a   1.000
_cell.length_b   1.000
_cell.length_c   1.000
_cell.angle_alpha   90.00
_cell.angle_beta   90.00
_cell.angle_gamma   90.00
#
_symmetry.space_group_name_H-M   'P 1'
#
loop_
_entity.id
_entity.type
_entity.pdbx_description
1 polymer ?
#
loop_
_entity_poly.entity_id
_entity_poly.type
_entity_poly.pdbx_seq_one_letter_code
_entity_poly.pdbx_strand_id
1 'polypeptide(L)'
;MISSSFEGFRYHKPLPNFYKVENPKNPNNEIPEDLLSYFNELVLKYNFSGLSYSKLSEEFKQEFNIDFDNVIIIKFLMGDNLIKMEKSREKCRLMDDEFQDYGIHVYEFADFLRENGFQADLIHPLADDLSMRAIALQSNDCVITRSNMCLFKDGITVGFFIIHTSIENLPFKSENDMLWVEDFCSTCGVCIDRCPENAFDENEKFQRKLCTAHREGCNDCLLRCPFYKRGYDKVKRRYDRMVKR
;
A
#
# COMPACT_ATOMS: atom_id res chain seq x y z
N MET A 1 -21.40 -11.12 -7.34
CA MET A 1 -20.57 -12.13 -8.03
C MET A 1 -19.82 -11.43 -9.15
N ILE A 2 -18.64 -10.91 -8.84
CA ILE A 2 -17.72 -10.39 -9.87
C ILE A 2 -16.85 -11.57 -10.27
N SER A 3 -17.15 -12.14 -11.43
CA SER A 3 -16.47 -13.27 -12.03
C SER A 3 -14.97 -13.01 -12.13
N SER A 4 -14.19 -13.86 -11.45
CA SER A 4 -12.74 -13.97 -11.52
C SER A 4 -12.28 -14.52 -12.86
N SER A 5 -12.33 -13.73 -13.92
CA SER A 5 -11.71 -14.09 -15.21
C SER A 5 -10.42 -13.30 -15.43
N PHE A 6 -9.45 -13.44 -14.54
CA PHE A 6 -8.05 -13.12 -14.77
C PHE A 6 -7.24 -14.43 -14.96
N GLU A 7 -7.64 -15.25 -15.92
CA GLU A 7 -6.75 -16.25 -16.49
C GLU A 7 -5.78 -15.53 -17.44
N GLY A 8 -4.61 -15.23 -16.95
CA GLY A 8 -3.54 -14.70 -17.78
C GLY A 8 -2.47 -13.99 -16.95
N PHE A 9 -1.44 -14.75 -16.63
CA PHE A 9 -0.17 -14.26 -16.05
C PHE A 9 -0.20 -13.87 -14.57
N ARG A 10 -0.36 -14.86 -13.70
CA ARG A 10 0.13 -14.77 -12.34
C ARG A 10 1.63 -15.08 -12.33
N TYR A 11 2.48 -14.06 -12.40
CA TYR A 11 3.88 -14.19 -11.98
C TYR A 11 3.98 -14.23 -10.44
N HIS A 12 2.92 -13.83 -9.77
CA HIS A 12 2.84 -13.70 -8.34
C HIS A 12 2.50 -15.04 -7.71
N LYS A 13 3.50 -15.68 -7.15
CA LYS A 13 3.26 -16.83 -6.29
C LYS A 13 2.82 -16.27 -4.93
N PRO A 14 1.69 -16.72 -4.38
CA PRO A 14 1.37 -16.40 -3.00
C PRO A 14 2.53 -16.88 -2.13
N LEU A 15 2.92 -16.06 -1.14
CA LEU A 15 3.89 -16.50 -0.14
C LEU A 15 3.35 -17.78 0.53
N PRO A 16 4.17 -18.81 0.71
CA PRO A 16 3.82 -19.89 1.60
C PRO A 16 3.48 -19.34 2.99
N ASN A 17 2.72 -20.09 3.75
CA ASN A 17 2.48 -19.75 5.14
C ASN A 17 3.78 -19.90 5.93
N PHE A 18 4.33 -18.78 6.45
CA PHE A 18 5.56 -18.74 7.22
C PHE A 18 5.31 -18.50 8.72
N TYR A 19 4.07 -18.51 9.19
CA TYR A 19 3.79 -18.39 10.62
C TYR A 19 4.45 -19.49 11.42
N LYS A 20 5.10 -19.10 12.51
CA LYS A 20 5.73 -19.98 13.52
C LYS A 20 4.89 -20.03 14.80
N VAL A 21 4.02 -19.04 15.00
CA VAL A 21 3.19 -18.86 16.17
C VAL A 21 1.73 -18.86 15.76
N GLU A 22 0.89 -19.62 16.48
CA GLU A 22 -0.55 -19.59 16.26
C GLU A 22 -1.20 -18.36 16.92
N ASN A 23 -2.33 -17.91 16.36
CA ASN A 23 -3.12 -16.87 17.01
C ASN A 23 -3.59 -17.33 18.40
N PRO A 24 -3.57 -16.44 19.40
CA PRO A 24 -4.08 -16.76 20.74
C PRO A 24 -5.58 -17.04 20.70
N LYS A 25 -6.05 -18.01 21.51
CA LYS A 25 -7.48 -18.34 21.60
C LYS A 25 -8.33 -17.20 22.17
N ASN A 26 -7.75 -16.41 23.05
CA ASN A 26 -8.37 -15.22 23.65
C ASN A 26 -7.42 -14.04 23.45
N PRO A 27 -7.48 -13.36 22.33
CA PRO A 27 -6.55 -12.28 22.03
C PRO A 27 -6.79 -11.07 22.94
N ASN A 28 -5.70 -10.41 23.33
CA ASN A 28 -5.73 -9.09 23.94
C ASN A 28 -6.19 -8.06 22.91
N ASN A 29 -6.80 -6.97 23.37
CA ASN A 29 -7.27 -5.87 22.51
C ASN A 29 -6.60 -4.52 22.83
N GLU A 30 -5.77 -4.43 23.85
CA GLU A 30 -5.01 -3.23 24.18
C GLU A 30 -3.52 -3.53 24.20
N ILE A 31 -2.73 -2.81 23.37
CA ILE A 31 -1.29 -2.92 23.36
C ILE A 31 -0.66 -1.86 24.27
N PRO A 32 0.28 -2.23 25.16
CA PRO A 32 1.07 -1.27 25.92
C PRO A 32 1.89 -0.35 25.02
N GLU A 33 2.04 0.91 25.40
CA GLU A 33 2.74 1.93 24.61
C GLU A 33 4.22 1.57 24.35
N ASP A 34 4.89 1.02 25.34
CA ASP A 34 6.28 0.55 25.22
C ASP A 34 6.40 -0.62 24.26
N LEU A 35 5.45 -1.54 24.25
CA LEU A 35 5.43 -2.66 23.28
C LEU A 35 5.15 -2.17 21.86
N LEU A 36 4.23 -1.25 21.70
CA LEU A 36 3.95 -0.64 20.38
C LEU A 36 5.16 0.15 19.88
N SER A 37 5.86 0.88 20.75
CA SER A 37 7.10 1.59 20.42
C SER A 37 8.18 0.63 19.97
N TYR A 38 8.39 -0.47 20.71
CA TYR A 38 9.34 -1.51 20.34
C TYR A 38 8.98 -2.16 18.99
N PHE A 39 7.70 -2.43 18.75
CA PHE A 39 7.22 -2.96 17.46
C PHE A 39 7.56 -2.01 16.30
N ASN A 40 7.35 -0.70 16.47
CA ASN A 40 7.74 0.30 15.49
C ASN A 40 9.26 0.28 15.20
N GLU A 41 10.09 0.22 16.25
CA GLU A 41 11.54 0.14 16.11
C GLU A 41 11.98 -1.16 15.39
N LEU A 42 11.32 -2.28 15.70
CA LEU A 42 11.57 -3.56 15.04
C LEU A 42 11.29 -3.47 13.54
N VAL A 43 10.16 -2.88 13.14
CA VAL A 43 9.78 -2.67 11.73
C VAL A 43 10.83 -1.82 11.00
N LEU A 44 11.27 -0.72 11.60
CA LEU A 44 12.30 0.16 11.01
C LEU A 44 13.65 -0.54 10.88
N LYS A 45 14.02 -1.41 11.82
CA LYS A 45 15.26 -2.19 11.78
C LYS A 45 15.37 -3.11 10.56
N TYR A 46 14.24 -3.56 10.02
CA TYR A 46 14.17 -4.40 8.82
C TYR A 46 13.98 -3.58 7.53
N ASN A 47 14.36 -2.29 7.53
CA ASN A 47 14.30 -1.37 6.39
C ASN A 47 12.89 -1.07 5.86
N PHE A 48 11.86 -1.28 6.66
CA PHE A 48 10.54 -0.73 6.33
C PHE A 48 10.54 0.78 6.58
N SER A 49 9.71 1.51 5.84
CA SER A 49 9.63 2.97 5.93
C SER A 49 8.74 3.46 7.08
N GLY A 50 7.93 2.58 7.65
CA GLY A 50 7.09 2.88 8.80
C GLY A 50 5.74 2.20 8.78
N LEU A 51 4.89 2.58 9.72
CA LEU A 51 3.55 2.05 9.91
C LEU A 51 2.49 3.11 9.63
N SER A 52 1.31 2.65 9.25
CA SER A 52 0.05 3.39 9.31
C SER A 52 -1.01 2.48 9.90
N TYR A 53 -2.08 3.06 10.42
CA TYR A 53 -3.11 2.30 11.11
C TYR A 53 -4.47 2.68 10.56
N SER A 54 -5.38 1.71 10.47
CA SER A 54 -6.74 1.94 10.02
C SER A 54 -7.73 1.21 10.90
N LYS A 55 -8.80 1.91 11.26
CA LYS A 55 -10.02 1.30 11.76
C LYS A 55 -11.03 1.30 10.64
N LEU A 56 -11.46 0.11 10.23
CA LEU A 56 -12.40 -0.06 9.12
C LEU A 56 -13.81 0.28 9.57
N SER A 57 -14.56 1.02 8.73
CA SER A 57 -15.95 1.30 9.00
C SER A 57 -16.83 0.06 8.77
N GLU A 58 -17.97 -0.02 9.46
CA GLU A 58 -18.91 -1.13 9.30
C GLU A 58 -19.43 -1.24 7.85
N GLU A 59 -19.70 -0.11 7.21
CA GLU A 59 -20.15 -0.07 5.82
C GLU A 59 -19.06 -0.66 4.91
N PHE A 60 -17.79 -0.30 5.15
CA PHE A 60 -16.66 -0.80 4.38
C PHE A 60 -16.48 -2.31 4.56
N LYS A 61 -16.57 -2.81 5.80
CA LYS A 61 -16.48 -4.24 6.09
C LYS A 61 -17.58 -5.04 5.40
N GLN A 62 -18.82 -4.53 5.42
CA GLN A 62 -19.95 -5.16 4.74
C GLN A 62 -19.78 -5.18 3.23
N GLU A 63 -19.34 -4.05 2.62
CA GLU A 63 -19.13 -3.96 1.17
C GLU A 63 -18.09 -4.96 0.68
N PHE A 64 -16.99 -5.14 1.44
CA PHE A 64 -15.86 -5.99 1.06
C PHE A 64 -15.86 -7.35 1.77
N ASN A 65 -16.88 -7.67 2.56
CA ASN A 65 -17.00 -8.90 3.35
C ASN A 65 -15.76 -9.19 4.21
N ILE A 66 -15.39 -8.19 5.04
CA ILE A 66 -14.21 -8.21 5.91
C ILE A 66 -14.63 -8.49 7.35
N ASP A 67 -13.99 -9.47 8.01
CA ASP A 67 -14.31 -9.91 9.37
C ASP A 67 -13.50 -9.20 10.47
N PHE A 68 -12.61 -8.26 10.12
CA PHE A 68 -11.73 -7.58 11.07
C PHE A 68 -11.92 -6.07 11.06
N ASP A 69 -11.69 -5.41 12.21
CA ASP A 69 -11.90 -3.98 12.39
C ASP A 69 -10.62 -3.15 12.25
N ASN A 70 -9.52 -3.67 12.79
CA ASN A 70 -8.29 -2.91 12.95
C ASN A 70 -7.18 -3.50 12.11
N VAL A 71 -6.43 -2.62 11.46
CA VAL A 71 -5.33 -3.03 10.59
C VAL A 71 -4.07 -2.21 10.85
N ILE A 72 -2.93 -2.87 10.73
CA ILE A 72 -1.61 -2.27 10.69
C ILE A 72 -1.12 -2.35 9.25
N ILE A 73 -0.81 -1.21 8.65
CA ILE A 73 -0.25 -1.09 7.31
C ILE A 73 1.26 -0.93 7.46
N ILE A 74 2.02 -1.91 7.00
CA ILE A 74 3.48 -1.94 7.08
C ILE A 74 4.04 -1.53 5.74
N LYS A 75 4.77 -0.41 5.70
CA LYS A 75 5.21 0.25 4.48
C LYS A 75 6.70 0.03 4.22
N PHE A 76 7.06 -0.13 2.95
CA PHE A 76 8.46 -0.12 2.50
C PHE A 76 8.60 0.70 1.22
N LEU A 77 9.82 1.18 0.94
CA LEU A 77 10.11 1.88 -0.31
C LEU A 77 10.72 0.89 -1.30
N MET A 78 10.08 0.77 -2.46
CA MET A 78 10.62 -0.02 -3.57
C MET A 78 11.96 0.54 -4.05
N GLY A 79 12.89 -0.33 -4.38
CA GLY A 79 14.24 0.03 -4.80
C GLY A 79 14.27 0.96 -6.02
N ASP A 80 14.95 2.09 -5.90
CA ASP A 80 15.01 3.11 -6.95
C ASP A 80 15.66 2.57 -8.25
N ASN A 81 16.61 1.66 -8.15
CA ASN A 81 17.21 0.98 -9.31
C ASN A 81 16.17 0.14 -10.05
N LEU A 82 15.31 -0.58 -9.31
CA LEU A 82 14.26 -1.39 -9.88
C LEU A 82 13.19 -0.51 -10.54
N ILE A 83 12.81 0.60 -9.90
CA ILE A 83 11.88 1.58 -10.49
C ILE A 83 12.43 2.13 -11.80
N LYS A 84 13.72 2.45 -11.89
CA LYS A 84 14.36 3.02 -13.10
C LYS A 84 14.70 2.00 -14.18
N MET A 85 14.62 0.72 -13.89
CA MET A 85 14.87 -0.34 -14.86
C MET A 85 13.88 -0.23 -16.03
N GLU A 86 14.33 -0.53 -17.24
CA GLU A 86 13.46 -0.60 -18.42
C GLU A 86 12.33 -1.63 -18.25
N LYS A 87 11.18 -1.35 -18.86
CA LYS A 87 10.04 -2.26 -18.80
C LYS A 87 10.39 -3.61 -19.41
N SER A 88 10.16 -4.67 -18.68
CA SER A 88 10.41 -6.05 -19.10
C SER A 88 9.71 -7.03 -18.15
N ARG A 89 9.57 -8.27 -18.59
CA ARG A 89 9.10 -9.37 -17.74
C ARG A 89 10.03 -9.62 -16.56
N GLU A 90 11.34 -9.44 -16.79
CA GLU A 90 12.35 -9.57 -15.73
C GLU A 90 12.16 -8.53 -14.63
N LYS A 91 11.85 -7.28 -15.00
CA LYS A 91 11.51 -6.24 -14.03
C LYS A 91 10.30 -6.63 -13.18
N CYS A 92 9.22 -7.16 -13.79
CA CYS A 92 8.08 -7.65 -13.03
C CYS A 92 8.50 -8.71 -12.02
N ARG A 93 9.30 -9.69 -12.45
CA ARG A 93 9.80 -10.75 -11.57
C ARG A 93 10.59 -10.20 -10.40
N LEU A 94 11.50 -9.26 -10.64
CA LEU A 94 12.29 -8.63 -9.60
C LEU A 94 11.44 -7.77 -8.63
N MET A 95 10.38 -7.13 -9.13
CA MET A 95 9.41 -6.44 -8.27
C MET A 95 8.67 -7.41 -7.36
N ASP A 96 8.30 -8.59 -7.88
CA ASP A 96 7.66 -9.63 -7.09
C ASP A 96 8.61 -10.24 -6.07
N ASP A 97 9.86 -10.49 -6.45
CA ASP A 97 10.90 -10.99 -5.56
C ASP A 97 11.11 -9.99 -4.39
N GLU A 98 11.16 -8.68 -4.65
CA GLU A 98 11.28 -7.64 -3.61
C GLU A 98 10.05 -7.68 -2.66
N PHE A 99 8.83 -7.82 -3.19
CA PHE A 99 7.66 -8.01 -2.35
C PHE A 99 7.71 -9.28 -1.51
N GLN A 100 8.22 -10.37 -2.05
CA GLN A 100 8.36 -11.61 -1.30
C GLN A 100 9.39 -11.51 -0.18
N ASP A 101 10.53 -10.87 -0.43
CA ASP A 101 11.58 -10.67 0.55
C ASP A 101 11.06 -9.85 1.75
N TYR A 102 10.37 -8.75 1.51
CA TYR A 102 9.71 -8.00 2.57
C TYR A 102 8.59 -8.79 3.26
N GLY A 103 7.81 -9.54 2.50
CA GLY A 103 6.69 -10.33 3.01
C GLY A 103 7.08 -11.36 4.06
N ILE A 104 8.27 -11.98 3.94
CA ILE A 104 8.79 -12.92 4.94
C ILE A 104 8.92 -12.23 6.29
N HIS A 105 9.47 -11.03 6.33
CA HIS A 105 9.61 -10.27 7.59
C HIS A 105 8.26 -9.84 8.18
N VAL A 106 7.24 -9.64 7.33
CA VAL A 106 5.91 -9.31 7.84
C VAL A 106 5.27 -10.49 8.59
N TYR A 107 5.57 -11.73 8.19
CA TYR A 107 5.20 -12.90 8.99
C TYR A 107 5.89 -12.90 10.36
N GLU A 108 7.17 -12.51 10.43
CA GLU A 108 7.89 -12.38 11.71
C GLU A 108 7.28 -11.30 12.60
N PHE A 109 6.80 -10.19 12.01
CA PHE A 109 6.08 -9.14 12.74
C PHE A 109 4.72 -9.62 13.24
N ALA A 110 3.99 -10.40 12.45
CA ALA A 110 2.75 -11.00 12.89
C ALA A 110 2.98 -12.01 14.03
N ASP A 111 4.01 -12.85 13.90
CA ASP A 111 4.41 -13.79 14.97
C ASP A 111 4.78 -13.06 16.26
N PHE A 112 5.52 -11.94 16.17
CA PHE A 112 5.81 -11.11 17.33
C PHE A 112 4.54 -10.61 18.04
N LEU A 113 3.53 -10.15 17.29
CA LEU A 113 2.26 -9.74 17.88
C LEU A 113 1.52 -10.92 18.53
N ARG A 114 1.54 -12.10 17.91
CA ARG A 114 0.93 -13.33 18.43
C ARG A 114 1.60 -13.80 19.71
N GLU A 115 2.93 -13.77 19.80
CA GLU A 115 3.72 -14.08 20.99
C GLU A 115 3.37 -13.16 22.16
N ASN A 116 2.98 -11.92 21.89
CA ASN A 116 2.54 -10.95 22.87
C ASN A 116 1.03 -10.97 23.13
N GLY A 117 0.33 -11.98 22.63
CA GLY A 117 -1.06 -12.25 22.94
C GLY A 117 -2.08 -11.52 22.06
N PHE A 118 -1.69 -10.99 20.91
CA PHE A 118 -2.59 -10.34 19.97
C PHE A 118 -2.90 -11.26 18.77
N GLN A 119 -4.11 -11.20 18.26
CA GLN A 119 -4.39 -11.76 16.94
C GLN A 119 -3.67 -10.91 15.89
N ALA A 120 -3.02 -11.57 14.93
CA ALA A 120 -2.34 -10.90 13.83
C ALA A 120 -2.27 -11.79 12.59
N ASP A 121 -2.96 -11.40 11.54
CA ASP A 121 -3.00 -12.15 10.28
C ASP A 121 -2.64 -11.26 9.11
N LEU A 122 -1.68 -11.71 8.31
CA LEU A 122 -1.18 -11.00 7.15
C LEU A 122 -2.18 -11.09 5.99
N ILE A 123 -2.51 -9.96 5.41
CA ILE A 123 -3.15 -9.87 4.09
C ILE A 123 -2.06 -9.55 3.08
N HIS A 124 -1.74 -10.52 2.26
CA HIS A 124 -0.69 -10.36 1.24
C HIS A 124 -1.20 -9.47 0.09
N PRO A 125 -0.36 -8.55 -0.46
CA PRO A 125 -0.74 -7.64 -1.55
C PRO A 125 -1.23 -8.34 -2.82
N LEU A 126 -0.89 -9.61 -2.96
CA LEU A 126 -1.22 -10.45 -4.10
C LEU A 126 -2.39 -11.40 -3.81
N ALA A 127 -3.02 -11.30 -2.64
CA ALA A 127 -4.26 -12.00 -2.34
C ALA A 127 -5.39 -11.45 -3.21
N ASP A 128 -6.13 -12.34 -3.87
CA ASP A 128 -6.99 -12.01 -5.01
C ASP A 128 -8.25 -11.20 -4.68
N ASP A 129 -8.72 -11.18 -3.43
CA ASP A 129 -10.10 -10.80 -3.11
C ASP A 129 -10.23 -9.49 -2.33
N LEU A 130 -9.14 -8.94 -1.81
CA LEU A 130 -9.17 -7.73 -1.00
C LEU A 130 -8.52 -6.55 -1.72
N SER A 131 -9.24 -5.44 -1.82
CA SER A 131 -8.66 -4.20 -2.31
C SER A 131 -7.75 -3.58 -1.26
N MET A 132 -6.47 -3.98 -1.26
CA MET A 132 -5.44 -3.42 -0.38
C MET A 132 -5.43 -1.88 -0.38
N ARG A 133 -5.68 -1.27 -1.55
CA ARG A 133 -5.77 0.19 -1.69
C ARG A 133 -6.97 0.78 -0.97
N ALA A 134 -8.11 0.10 -1.02
CA ALA A 134 -9.31 0.55 -0.34
C ALA A 134 -9.11 0.52 1.19
N ILE A 135 -8.41 -0.50 1.70
CA ILE A 135 -8.03 -0.57 3.12
C ILE A 135 -7.04 0.55 3.48
N ALA A 136 -6.03 0.80 2.64
CA ALA A 136 -5.06 1.87 2.87
C ALA A 136 -5.71 3.26 2.91
N LEU A 137 -6.75 3.51 2.11
CA LEU A 137 -7.51 4.76 2.14
C LEU A 137 -8.21 5.00 3.48
N GLN A 138 -8.68 3.94 4.14
CA GLN A 138 -9.32 4.05 5.46
C GLN A 138 -8.34 4.50 6.57
N SER A 139 -7.02 4.47 6.31
CA SER A 139 -6.02 4.91 7.29
C SER A 139 -5.92 6.43 7.46
N ASN A 140 -6.52 7.22 6.58
CA ASN A 140 -6.31 8.67 6.49
C ASN A 140 -4.83 9.09 6.29
N ASP A 141 -3.97 8.17 5.88
CA ASP A 141 -2.53 8.37 5.64
C ASP A 141 -2.12 8.11 4.19
N CYS A 142 -3.10 7.85 3.34
CA CYS A 142 -2.93 7.51 1.94
C CYS A 142 -3.98 8.23 1.08
N VAL A 143 -3.60 8.53 -0.15
CA VAL A 143 -4.52 8.97 -1.22
C VAL A 143 -4.22 8.22 -2.51
N ILE A 144 -5.21 8.06 -3.36
CA ILE A 144 -5.01 7.50 -4.71
C ILE A 144 -4.76 8.64 -5.69
N THR A 145 -3.61 8.60 -6.36
CA THR A 145 -3.28 9.54 -7.43
C THR A 145 -4.04 9.21 -8.72
N ARG A 146 -4.05 10.14 -9.68
CA ARG A 146 -4.65 9.88 -11.02
C ARG A 146 -4.00 8.72 -11.76
N SER A 147 -2.73 8.40 -11.48
CA SER A 147 -2.07 7.20 -12.01
C SER A 147 -2.51 5.89 -11.32
N ASN A 148 -3.54 5.95 -10.47
CA ASN A 148 -4.07 4.82 -9.72
C ASN A 148 -3.05 4.18 -8.74
N MET A 149 -2.10 4.99 -8.26
CA MET A 149 -1.08 4.61 -7.29
C MET A 149 -1.44 5.14 -5.90
N CYS A 150 -1.19 4.35 -4.87
CA CYS A 150 -1.20 4.85 -3.49
C CYS A 150 -0.04 5.83 -3.30
N LEU A 151 -0.35 6.99 -2.75
CA LEU A 151 0.62 7.97 -2.30
C LEU A 151 0.54 8.10 -0.79
N PHE A 152 1.63 7.82 -0.12
CA PHE A 152 1.85 8.13 1.28
C PHE A 152 2.79 9.33 1.41
N LYS A 153 2.93 9.90 2.61
CA LYS A 153 3.93 10.96 2.84
C LYS A 153 5.35 10.48 2.59
N ASP A 154 5.62 9.19 2.82
CA ASP A 154 6.90 8.53 2.53
C ASP A 154 7.24 8.53 1.04
N GLY A 155 6.24 8.56 0.17
CA GLY A 155 6.41 8.61 -1.28
C GLY A 155 5.35 7.87 -2.07
N ILE A 156 5.50 7.89 -3.39
CA ILE A 156 4.61 7.21 -4.36
C ILE A 156 5.12 5.80 -4.73
N THR A 157 6.34 5.47 -4.34
CA THR A 157 6.95 4.14 -4.58
C THR A 157 6.78 3.21 -3.38
N VAL A 158 5.88 3.54 -2.49
CA VAL A 158 5.59 2.73 -1.29
C VAL A 158 4.88 1.46 -1.70
N GLY A 159 5.52 0.31 -1.43
CA GLY A 159 4.86 -0.98 -1.29
C GLY A 159 4.38 -1.15 0.14
N PHE A 160 3.36 -1.93 0.37
CA PHE A 160 2.86 -2.16 1.72
C PHE A 160 2.16 -3.51 1.87
N PHE A 161 2.14 -3.97 3.11
CA PHE A 161 1.42 -5.14 3.58
C PHE A 161 0.40 -4.71 4.62
N ILE A 162 -0.58 -5.55 4.88
CA ILE A 162 -1.60 -5.32 5.88
C ILE A 162 -1.63 -6.49 6.85
N ILE A 163 -1.55 -6.20 8.14
CA ILE A 163 -1.86 -7.13 9.21
C ILE A 163 -3.19 -6.70 9.81
N HIS A 164 -4.21 -7.57 9.79
CA HIS A 164 -5.38 -7.36 10.60
C HIS A 164 -5.13 -7.86 12.03
N THR A 165 -5.66 -7.16 13.01
CA THR A 165 -5.31 -7.41 14.39
C THR A 165 -6.46 -7.14 15.34
N SER A 166 -6.38 -7.78 16.54
CA SER A 166 -7.29 -7.52 17.65
C SER A 166 -7.04 -6.22 18.40
N ILE A 167 -5.94 -5.51 18.10
CA ILE A 167 -5.53 -4.31 18.85
C ILE A 167 -6.47 -3.14 18.55
N GLU A 168 -7.16 -2.61 19.57
CA GLU A 168 -8.14 -1.54 19.44
C GLU A 168 -7.58 -0.14 19.70
N ASN A 169 -6.49 -0.03 20.47
CA ASN A 169 -5.90 1.25 20.88
C ASN A 169 -4.73 1.72 19.99
N LEU A 170 -4.73 1.33 18.70
CA LEU A 170 -3.76 1.82 17.74
C LEU A 170 -3.92 3.33 17.49
N PRO A 171 -2.85 4.06 17.14
CA PRO A 171 -2.90 5.51 16.91
C PRO A 171 -3.51 5.85 15.54
N PHE A 172 -4.82 5.69 15.43
CA PHE A 172 -5.59 5.97 14.22
C PHE A 172 -5.61 7.47 13.92
N LYS A 173 -5.47 7.84 12.65
CA LYS A 173 -5.66 9.21 12.20
C LYS A 173 -7.14 9.51 11.99
N SER A 174 -7.62 10.61 12.58
CA SER A 174 -9.00 11.07 12.43
C SER A 174 -9.26 11.77 11.09
N GLU A 175 -8.25 12.38 10.49
CA GLU A 175 -8.37 13.19 9.27
C GLU A 175 -7.25 12.89 8.28
N ASN A 176 -7.57 13.00 7.00
CA ASN A 176 -6.60 12.88 5.92
C ASN A 176 -6.12 14.27 5.48
N ASP A 177 -4.91 14.64 5.88
CA ASP A 177 -4.26 15.91 5.53
C ASP A 177 -3.64 15.92 4.11
N MET A 178 -3.87 14.85 3.34
CA MET A 178 -3.36 14.69 1.99
C MET A 178 -4.40 14.94 0.88
N LEU A 179 -5.65 15.28 1.21
CA LEU A 179 -6.74 15.46 0.22
C LEU A 179 -6.42 16.52 -0.84
N TRP A 180 -5.55 17.50 -0.55
CA TRP A 180 -5.05 18.47 -1.52
C TRP A 180 -4.37 17.83 -2.75
N VAL A 181 -3.92 16.59 -2.64
CA VAL A 181 -3.29 15.83 -3.74
C VAL A 181 -4.26 15.60 -4.90
N GLU A 182 -5.54 15.42 -4.61
CA GLU A 182 -6.57 15.28 -5.63
C GLU A 182 -6.66 16.52 -6.51
N ASP A 183 -6.72 17.70 -5.88
CA ASP A 183 -6.73 18.98 -6.59
C ASP A 183 -5.41 19.22 -7.38
N PHE A 184 -4.27 18.92 -6.77
CA PHE A 184 -2.99 18.97 -7.48
C PHE A 184 -2.96 18.03 -8.69
N CYS A 185 -3.41 16.80 -8.55
CA CYS A 185 -3.44 15.81 -9.63
C CYS A 185 -4.40 16.22 -10.76
N SER A 186 -5.54 16.88 -10.44
CA SER A 186 -6.52 17.34 -11.42
C SER A 186 -5.93 18.37 -12.40
N THR A 187 -4.98 19.17 -11.94
CA THR A 187 -4.29 20.18 -12.73
C THR A 187 -2.98 19.70 -13.36
N CYS A 188 -2.39 18.61 -12.86
CA CYS A 188 -1.08 18.13 -13.28
C CYS A 188 -1.12 17.31 -14.58
N GLY A 189 -2.00 16.32 -14.72
CA GLY A 189 -2.25 15.48 -15.90
C GLY A 189 -1.09 14.64 -16.44
N VAL A 190 0.15 14.83 -15.96
CA VAL A 190 1.37 14.29 -16.59
C VAL A 190 1.39 12.77 -16.77
N CYS A 191 0.75 12.02 -15.87
CA CYS A 191 0.66 10.57 -15.97
C CYS A 191 -0.28 10.11 -17.08
N ILE A 192 -1.28 10.90 -17.42
CA ILE A 192 -2.23 10.68 -18.52
C ILE A 192 -1.54 10.97 -19.83
N ASP A 193 -1.00 12.18 -19.98
CA ASP A 193 -0.34 12.66 -21.22
C ASP A 193 0.84 11.77 -21.66
N ARG A 194 1.46 11.10 -20.71
CA ARG A 194 2.68 10.31 -20.94
C ARG A 194 2.49 8.81 -20.86
N CYS A 195 1.25 8.34 -20.77
CA CYS A 195 0.97 6.90 -20.75
C CYS A 195 1.23 6.29 -22.13
N PRO A 196 2.22 5.38 -22.29
CA PRO A 196 2.53 4.81 -23.60
C PRO A 196 1.43 3.86 -24.09
N GLU A 197 0.61 3.36 -23.19
CA GLU A 197 -0.47 2.39 -23.48
C GLU A 197 -1.85 3.06 -23.59
N ASN A 198 -1.92 4.41 -23.49
CA ASN A 198 -3.19 5.14 -23.44
C ASN A 198 -4.19 4.53 -22.45
N ALA A 199 -3.70 4.14 -21.26
CA ALA A 199 -4.50 3.44 -20.27
C ALA A 199 -5.43 4.37 -19.46
N PHE A 200 -5.92 5.45 -20.06
CA PHE A 200 -6.93 6.36 -19.51
C PHE A 200 -7.99 6.61 -20.57
N ASP A 201 -9.24 6.60 -20.18
CA ASP A 201 -10.35 6.89 -21.10
C ASP A 201 -10.55 8.41 -21.31
N GLU A 202 -11.56 8.77 -22.09
CA GLU A 202 -11.92 10.17 -22.39
C GLU A 202 -12.31 11.00 -21.15
N ASN A 203 -12.71 10.33 -20.07
CA ASN A 203 -12.99 10.93 -18.76
C ASN A 203 -11.77 10.86 -17.82
N GLU A 204 -10.59 10.57 -18.37
CA GLU A 204 -9.33 10.43 -17.64
C GLU A 204 -9.35 9.34 -16.55
N LYS A 205 -10.26 8.37 -16.64
CA LYS A 205 -10.33 7.23 -15.73
C LYS A 205 -9.36 6.13 -16.15
N PHE A 206 -8.62 5.63 -15.19
CA PHE A 206 -7.64 4.58 -15.39
C PHE A 206 -8.28 3.25 -15.84
N GLN A 207 -7.80 2.71 -16.94
CA GLN A 207 -8.23 1.47 -17.56
C GLN A 207 -7.20 0.36 -17.32
N ARG A 208 -7.36 -0.41 -16.22
CA ARG A 208 -6.41 -1.45 -15.80
C ARG A 208 -6.07 -2.46 -16.92
N LYS A 209 -7.04 -2.79 -17.77
CA LYS A 209 -6.86 -3.77 -18.86
C LYS A 209 -5.85 -3.34 -19.92
N LEU A 210 -5.69 -2.02 -20.11
CA LEU A 210 -4.75 -1.45 -21.07
C LEU A 210 -3.35 -1.28 -20.46
N CYS A 211 -3.25 -1.16 -19.13
CA CYS A 211 -1.98 -0.94 -18.46
C CYS A 211 -1.10 -2.19 -18.48
N THR A 212 0.16 -2.05 -18.91
CA THR A 212 1.15 -3.14 -18.97
C THR A 212 2.04 -3.24 -17.73
N ALA A 213 1.77 -2.46 -16.67
CA ALA A 213 2.57 -2.46 -15.44
C ALA A 213 2.74 -3.86 -14.85
N HIS A 214 1.64 -4.63 -14.78
CA HIS A 214 1.61 -5.97 -14.18
C HIS A 214 2.12 -7.08 -15.10
N ARG A 215 2.39 -6.78 -16.38
CA ARG A 215 2.89 -7.76 -17.38
C ARG A 215 4.32 -7.49 -17.82
N GLU A 216 4.69 -6.22 -17.86
CA GLU A 216 5.96 -5.76 -18.42
C GLU A 216 6.69 -4.79 -17.48
N GLY A 217 6.16 -4.54 -16.27
CA GLY A 217 6.77 -3.61 -15.33
C GLY A 217 6.79 -2.16 -15.81
N CYS A 218 5.82 -1.76 -16.68
CA CYS A 218 5.71 -0.37 -17.09
C CYS A 218 5.41 0.53 -15.90
N ASN A 219 6.16 1.61 -15.75
CA ASN A 219 6.00 2.61 -14.71
C ASN A 219 6.29 4.03 -15.21
N ASP A 220 6.05 4.29 -16.49
CA ASP A 220 6.26 5.61 -17.10
C ASP A 220 5.51 6.73 -16.38
N CYS A 221 4.26 6.47 -15.98
CA CYS A 221 3.47 7.42 -15.19
C CYS A 221 4.15 7.75 -13.85
N LEU A 222 4.76 6.76 -13.19
CA LEU A 222 5.49 6.92 -11.93
C LEU A 222 6.78 7.73 -12.14
N LEU A 223 7.60 7.34 -13.12
CA LEU A 223 8.87 8.03 -13.46
C LEU A 223 8.68 9.50 -13.84
N ARG A 224 7.50 9.87 -14.32
CA ARG A 224 7.14 11.26 -14.70
C ARG A 224 6.49 12.02 -13.55
N CYS A 225 5.98 11.33 -12.56
CA CYS A 225 5.24 11.92 -11.44
C CYS A 225 6.08 12.93 -10.65
N PRO A 226 5.57 14.14 -10.37
CA PRO A 226 6.25 15.11 -9.52
C PRO A 226 6.56 14.56 -8.11
N PHE A 227 5.69 13.72 -7.54
CA PHE A 227 5.91 13.10 -6.24
C PHE A 227 7.11 12.14 -6.25
N TYR A 228 7.33 11.41 -7.34
CA TYR A 228 8.53 10.60 -7.51
C TYR A 228 9.79 11.47 -7.70
N LYS A 229 9.72 12.46 -8.60
CA LYS A 229 10.88 13.27 -8.97
C LYS A 229 11.37 14.23 -7.90
N ARG A 230 10.48 14.71 -7.05
CA ARG A 230 10.75 15.82 -6.11
C ARG A 230 10.47 15.47 -4.66
N GLY A 231 9.74 14.37 -4.41
CA GLY A 231 9.24 14.00 -3.09
C GLY A 231 8.00 14.80 -2.66
N TYR A 232 7.26 14.23 -1.71
CA TYR A 232 6.00 14.77 -1.19
C TYR A 232 6.12 16.23 -0.73
N ASP A 233 7.06 16.52 0.16
CA ASP A 233 7.20 17.86 0.78
C ASP A 233 7.47 18.98 -0.21
N LYS A 234 8.28 18.72 -1.24
CA LYS A 234 8.59 19.73 -2.24
C LYS A 234 7.38 20.03 -3.13
N VAL A 235 6.60 18.99 -3.44
CA VAL A 235 5.35 19.16 -4.20
C VAL A 235 4.33 19.92 -3.36
N LYS A 236 4.15 19.56 -2.08
CA LYS A 236 3.26 20.25 -1.14
C LYS A 236 3.61 21.74 -1.03
N ARG A 237 4.88 22.08 -0.79
CA ARG A 237 5.32 23.48 -0.72
C ARG A 237 5.06 24.27 -2.01
N ARG A 238 5.14 23.61 -3.17
CA ARG A 238 4.81 24.25 -4.45
C ARG A 238 3.31 24.49 -4.56
N TYR A 239 2.49 23.50 -4.24
CA TYR A 239 1.03 23.60 -4.24
C TYR A 239 0.56 24.74 -3.34
N ASP A 240 1.02 24.80 -2.07
CA ASP A 240 0.65 25.83 -1.11
C ASP A 240 0.97 27.25 -1.59
N ARG A 241 2.03 27.44 -2.38
CA ARG A 241 2.36 28.72 -3.00
C ARG A 241 1.46 29.07 -4.18
N MET A 242 0.90 28.08 -4.85
CA MET A 242 -0.02 28.32 -5.97
C MET A 242 -1.42 28.70 -5.48
N VAL A 243 -1.90 28.05 -4.43
CA VAL A 243 -3.23 28.31 -3.84
C VAL A 243 -3.29 29.65 -3.08
N LYS A 244 -2.15 30.14 -2.56
CA LYS A 244 -2.06 31.43 -1.85
C LYS A 244 -1.95 32.66 -2.77
N ARG A 245 -1.94 32.46 -4.07
CA ARG A 245 -1.94 33.55 -5.09
C ARG A 245 -3.33 33.77 -5.65
#